data_61ddbb20dda64c675b2cc97a1686fc44
#
_entry.id   61ddbb20dda64c675b2cc97a1686fc44
#
_cell.length_a   1.000
_cell.length_b   1.000
_cell.length_c   1.000
_cell.angle_alpha   90.00
_cell.angle_beta   90.00
_cell.angle_gamma   90.00
#
_symmetry.space_group_name_H-M   'P 1'
#
loop_
_entity.id
_entity.type
_entity.pdbx_description
1 polymer ?
#
loop_
_entity_poly.entity_id
_entity_poly.type
_entity_poly.pdbx_seq_one_letter_code
_entity_poly.pdbx_strand_id
1 'polypeptide(L)'
;MNVIGNAEWCRFPQLGVPAVKARVDSGAKTSTIQANKIKPFIKDGQEWVKFEVNPIQDNRSIVISCEERVTGRKVVKNTSGISEERLVIQTTMLVGEHTMKVDLTLANRDAMEFRMLLGRDAFVDRFLVDVAQECVQGDVSDEELKDLYKAFSQEKTGLRIGVLASNPKLYSNKRIMEAGAA
;
A
#
# COMPACT_ATOMS: atom_id res chain seq x y z
N MET A 1 -11.86 -19.08 -18.11
CA MET A 1 -11.26 -18.65 -16.84
C MET A 1 -9.93 -17.99 -17.18
N ASN A 2 -9.67 -16.80 -16.66
CA ASN A 2 -8.43 -16.09 -16.95
C ASN A 2 -7.24 -16.72 -16.20
N VAL A 3 -6.03 -16.45 -16.64
CA VAL A 3 -4.80 -17.01 -16.04
C VAL A 3 -4.02 -15.88 -15.35
N ILE A 4 -3.50 -16.16 -14.18
CA ILE A 4 -2.50 -15.32 -13.48
C ILE A 4 -1.23 -16.13 -13.23
N GLY A 5 -0.11 -15.45 -13.12
CA GLY A 5 1.17 -16.07 -12.80
C GLY A 5 1.34 -16.36 -11.30
N ASN A 6 2.51 -16.81 -10.93
CA ASN A 6 2.89 -17.00 -9.53
C ASN A 6 3.13 -15.66 -8.80
N ALA A 7 3.32 -14.58 -9.54
CA ALA A 7 3.35 -13.20 -9.08
C ALA A 7 2.67 -12.28 -10.10
N GLU A 8 1.96 -11.26 -9.62
CA GLU A 8 1.24 -10.29 -10.46
C GLU A 8 1.37 -8.87 -9.92
N TRP A 9 1.22 -7.89 -10.82
CA TRP A 9 1.09 -6.50 -10.43
C TRP A 9 -0.36 -6.19 -10.05
N CYS A 10 -0.53 -5.64 -8.84
CA CYS A 10 -1.81 -5.18 -8.31
C CYS A 10 -1.83 -3.66 -8.19
N ARG A 11 -3.01 -3.06 -8.39
CA ARG A 11 -3.25 -1.62 -8.23
C ARG A 11 -4.38 -1.41 -7.25
N PHE A 12 -4.28 -0.38 -6.41
CA PHE A 12 -5.30 -0.02 -5.44
C PHE A 12 -5.64 1.47 -5.56
N PRO A 13 -6.56 1.86 -6.46
CA PRO A 13 -6.87 3.27 -6.70
C PRO A 13 -7.33 4.01 -5.45
N GLN A 14 -8.15 3.37 -4.60
CA GLN A 14 -8.67 3.97 -3.36
C GLN A 14 -7.56 4.23 -2.33
N LEU A 15 -6.52 3.40 -2.31
CA LEU A 15 -5.37 3.58 -1.42
C LEU A 15 -4.29 4.50 -2.02
N GLY A 16 -4.46 4.94 -3.27
CA GLY A 16 -3.43 5.70 -3.98
C GLY A 16 -2.18 4.88 -4.30
N VAL A 17 -2.26 3.55 -4.36
CA VAL A 17 -1.15 2.65 -4.70
C VAL A 17 -1.25 2.27 -6.18
N PRO A 18 -0.44 2.90 -7.05
CA PRO A 18 -0.55 2.69 -8.50
C PRO A 18 0.00 1.35 -8.97
N ALA A 19 0.92 0.73 -8.24
CA ALA A 19 1.44 -0.60 -8.53
C ALA A 19 2.12 -1.22 -7.31
N VAL A 20 1.82 -2.47 -7.00
CA VAL A 20 2.56 -3.29 -6.02
C VAL A 20 2.65 -4.72 -6.53
N LYS A 21 3.84 -5.32 -6.52
CA LYS A 21 4.01 -6.72 -6.93
C LYS A 21 3.56 -7.65 -5.81
N ALA A 22 2.64 -8.54 -6.11
CA ALA A 22 2.07 -9.51 -5.19
C ALA A 22 2.49 -10.93 -5.55
N ARG A 23 2.88 -11.72 -4.55
CA ARG A 23 3.02 -13.18 -4.69
C ARG A 23 1.64 -13.81 -4.62
N VAL A 24 1.30 -14.64 -5.57
CA VAL A 24 0.08 -15.45 -5.54
C VAL A 24 0.29 -16.61 -4.57
N ASP A 25 -0.49 -16.64 -3.50
CA ASP A 25 -0.33 -17.61 -2.40
C ASP A 25 -1.62 -18.41 -2.20
N SER A 26 -1.65 -19.61 -2.75
CA SER A 26 -2.77 -20.54 -2.58
C SER A 26 -2.90 -21.07 -1.15
N GLY A 27 -1.88 -20.96 -0.31
CA GLY A 27 -1.89 -21.32 1.11
C GLY A 27 -2.60 -20.28 1.99
N ALA A 28 -2.54 -19.00 1.60
CA ALA A 28 -3.20 -17.92 2.32
C ALA A 28 -4.66 -17.77 1.88
N LYS A 29 -5.59 -17.66 2.84
CA LYS A 29 -7.01 -17.40 2.53
C LYS A 29 -7.21 -15.94 2.07
N THR A 30 -6.75 -14.99 2.86
CA THR A 30 -6.97 -13.56 2.64
C THR A 30 -5.68 -12.88 2.19
N SER A 31 -5.79 -11.93 1.27
CA SER A 31 -4.67 -11.12 0.81
C SER A 31 -4.09 -10.28 1.95
N THR A 32 -2.79 -9.99 1.87
CA THR A 32 -2.06 -9.19 2.86
C THR A 32 -1.22 -8.15 2.14
N ILE A 33 -1.29 -6.90 2.57
CA ILE A 33 -0.44 -5.82 2.05
C ILE A 33 0.54 -5.35 3.12
N GLN A 34 1.74 -4.98 2.70
CA GLN A 34 2.73 -4.31 3.52
C GLN A 34 2.13 -3.05 4.14
N ALA A 35 2.15 -2.94 5.45
CA ALA A 35 1.68 -1.77 6.18
C ALA A 35 2.56 -1.49 7.40
N ASN A 36 2.92 -0.24 7.57
CA ASN A 36 3.65 0.30 8.71
C ASN A 36 2.81 1.36 9.42
N LYS A 37 3.19 1.72 10.64
CA LYS A 37 2.54 2.76 11.44
C LYS A 37 1.01 2.60 11.53
N ILE A 38 0.56 1.37 11.67
CA ILE A 38 -0.86 1.02 11.75
C ILE A 38 -1.44 1.61 13.03
N LYS A 39 -2.38 2.57 12.89
CA LYS A 39 -3.01 3.29 13.99
C LYS A 39 -4.53 3.31 13.83
N PRO A 40 -5.26 2.46 14.55
CA PRO A 40 -6.72 2.53 14.56
C PRO A 40 -7.21 3.79 15.31
N PHE A 41 -8.36 4.32 14.87
CA PHE A 41 -9.02 5.47 15.49
C PHE A 41 -10.53 5.43 15.19
N ILE A 42 -11.30 6.23 15.91
CA ILE A 42 -12.74 6.35 15.68
C ILE A 42 -13.04 7.62 14.88
N LYS A 43 -13.84 7.47 13.82
CA LYS A 43 -14.34 8.55 12.99
C LYS A 43 -15.82 8.28 12.69
N ASP A 44 -16.69 9.23 13.01
CA ASP A 44 -18.14 9.13 12.82
C ASP A 44 -18.76 7.85 13.43
N GLY A 45 -18.28 7.46 14.63
CA GLY A 45 -18.74 6.25 15.33
C GLY A 45 -18.28 4.92 14.72
N GLN A 46 -17.40 4.95 13.73
CA GLN A 46 -16.85 3.77 13.05
C GLN A 46 -15.35 3.67 13.28
N GLU A 47 -14.83 2.43 13.30
CA GLU A 47 -13.40 2.21 13.39
C GLU A 47 -12.73 2.40 12.03
N TRP A 48 -11.71 3.25 12.01
CA TRP A 48 -10.85 3.54 10.88
C TRP A 48 -9.41 3.22 11.24
N VAL A 49 -8.56 3.10 10.23
CA VAL A 49 -7.13 2.89 10.42
C VAL A 49 -6.31 3.79 9.51
N LYS A 50 -5.31 4.46 10.09
CA LYS A 50 -4.22 5.11 9.35
C LYS A 50 -3.04 4.16 9.28
N PHE A 51 -2.42 4.09 8.12
CA PHE A 51 -1.23 3.26 7.91
C PHE A 51 -0.40 3.80 6.75
N GLU A 52 0.84 3.34 6.66
CA GLU A 52 1.74 3.68 5.57
C GLU A 52 2.06 2.41 4.77
N VAL A 53 2.02 2.53 3.44
CA VAL A 53 2.40 1.47 2.51
C VAL A 53 3.73 1.83 1.85
N ASN A 54 4.69 0.91 1.86
CA ASN A 54 5.90 0.96 1.06
C ASN A 54 5.76 -0.05 -0.09
N PRO A 55 5.23 0.37 -1.25
CA PRO A 55 4.79 -0.57 -2.28
C PRO A 55 5.94 -1.19 -3.09
N ILE A 56 7.10 -0.53 -3.14
CA ILE A 56 8.24 -0.95 -3.95
C ILE A 56 9.18 -1.83 -3.14
N GLN A 57 9.52 -3.00 -3.70
CA GLN A 57 10.54 -3.88 -3.12
C GLN A 57 11.89 -3.15 -3.10
N ASP A 58 12.65 -3.33 -2.01
CA ASP A 58 13.98 -2.75 -1.78
C ASP A 58 14.07 -1.21 -1.83
N ASN A 59 12.94 -0.52 -1.98
CA ASN A 59 12.85 0.94 -1.93
C ASN A 59 11.93 1.40 -0.81
N ARG A 60 12.50 1.90 0.28
CA ARG A 60 11.77 2.45 1.43
C ARG A 60 11.52 3.95 1.35
N SER A 61 12.02 4.61 0.31
CA SER A 61 11.85 6.07 0.17
C SER A 61 10.45 6.45 -0.25
N ILE A 62 9.75 5.56 -0.96
CA ILE A 62 8.38 5.77 -1.41
C ILE A 62 7.45 5.28 -0.31
N VAL A 63 6.68 6.21 0.24
CA VAL A 63 5.73 5.97 1.32
C VAL A 63 4.39 6.57 0.93
N ILE A 64 3.34 5.76 0.97
CA ILE A 64 1.97 6.20 0.72
C ILE A 64 1.20 6.14 2.03
N SER A 65 0.68 7.29 2.46
CA SER A 65 -0.18 7.38 3.64
C SER A 65 -1.61 7.05 3.24
N CYS A 66 -2.18 6.07 3.90
CA CYS A 66 -3.53 5.57 3.65
C CYS A 66 -4.41 5.76 4.88
N GLU A 67 -5.70 5.95 4.64
CA GLU A 67 -6.74 5.96 5.67
C GLU A 67 -7.95 5.19 5.13
N GLU A 68 -8.37 4.13 5.85
CA GLU A 68 -9.48 3.29 5.44
C GLU A 68 -10.32 2.84 6.63
N ARG A 69 -11.58 2.47 6.35
CA ARG A 69 -12.46 1.89 7.36
C ARG A 69 -12.05 0.45 7.67
N VAL A 70 -11.96 0.12 8.96
CA VAL A 70 -11.76 -1.24 9.42
C VAL A 70 -13.07 -2.03 9.22
N THR A 71 -12.97 -3.14 8.49
CA THR A 71 -14.12 -4.04 8.23
C THR A 71 -14.09 -5.29 9.10
N GLY A 72 -12.97 -5.54 9.79
CA GLY A 72 -12.85 -6.68 10.68
C GLY A 72 -11.44 -6.88 11.21
N ARG A 73 -11.25 -8.02 11.88
CA ARG A 73 -9.97 -8.47 12.41
C ARG A 73 -9.78 -9.93 12.10
N LYS A 74 -8.56 -10.34 11.82
CA LYS A 74 -8.21 -11.77 11.57
C LYS A 74 -6.99 -12.14 12.39
N VAL A 75 -7.06 -13.30 13.03
CA VAL A 75 -5.91 -13.90 13.69
C VAL A 75 -5.18 -14.77 12.65
N VAL A 76 -3.94 -14.42 12.37
CA VAL A 76 -3.08 -15.11 11.41
C VAL A 76 -1.94 -15.77 12.18
N LYS A 77 -1.73 -17.07 11.97
CA LYS A 77 -0.55 -17.77 12.48
C LYS A 77 0.57 -17.65 11.47
N ASN A 78 1.73 -17.19 11.92
CA ASN A 78 2.93 -17.20 11.09
C ASN A 78 3.56 -18.61 11.04
N THR A 79 4.57 -18.79 10.21
CA THR A 79 5.32 -20.05 10.09
C THR A 79 6.01 -20.49 11.39
N SER A 80 6.24 -19.57 12.31
CA SER A 80 6.79 -19.83 13.66
C SER A 80 5.70 -20.21 14.68
N GLY A 81 4.43 -20.33 14.27
CA GLY A 81 3.32 -20.69 15.13
C GLY A 81 2.79 -19.54 16.02
N ILE A 82 3.36 -18.35 15.91
CA ILE A 82 2.90 -17.16 16.65
C ILE A 82 1.66 -16.62 15.97
N SER A 83 0.61 -16.39 16.76
CA SER A 83 -0.64 -15.78 16.31
C SER A 83 -0.55 -14.26 16.43
N GLU A 84 -0.91 -13.55 15.36
CA GLU A 84 -0.98 -12.11 15.28
C GLU A 84 -2.39 -11.69 14.86
N GLU A 85 -3.00 -10.77 15.60
CA GLU A 85 -4.26 -10.15 15.18
C GLU A 85 -3.95 -9.02 14.19
N ARG A 86 -4.60 -9.05 13.02
CA ARG A 86 -4.44 -8.08 11.96
C ARG A 86 -5.76 -7.39 11.66
N LEU A 87 -5.71 -6.08 11.46
CA LEU A 87 -6.84 -5.32 10.96
C LEU A 87 -7.13 -5.70 9.51
N VAL A 88 -8.41 -5.73 9.16
CA VAL A 88 -8.90 -5.98 7.81
C VAL A 88 -9.54 -4.72 7.27
N ILE A 89 -9.19 -4.34 6.07
CA ILE A 89 -9.86 -3.30 5.26
C ILE A 89 -10.43 -3.94 4.01
N GLN A 90 -11.46 -3.34 3.43
CA GLN A 90 -11.98 -3.74 2.14
C GLN A 90 -11.74 -2.64 1.12
N THR A 91 -11.15 -2.98 -0.02
CA THR A 91 -10.82 -2.01 -1.07
C THR A 91 -10.99 -2.61 -2.46
N THR A 92 -10.93 -1.76 -3.48
CA THR A 92 -10.93 -2.18 -4.88
C THR A 92 -9.51 -2.46 -5.34
N MET A 93 -9.29 -3.64 -5.90
CA MET A 93 -8.03 -4.08 -6.50
C MET A 93 -8.19 -4.28 -8.00
N LEU A 94 -7.17 -3.91 -8.76
CA LEU A 94 -7.05 -4.24 -10.17
C LEU A 94 -5.84 -5.17 -10.39
N VAL A 95 -6.05 -6.19 -11.21
CA VAL A 95 -4.99 -7.08 -11.73
C VAL A 95 -5.20 -7.16 -13.24
N GLY A 96 -4.28 -6.59 -14.03
CA GLY A 96 -4.51 -6.34 -15.44
C GLY A 96 -5.76 -5.47 -15.64
N GLU A 97 -6.71 -5.96 -16.43
CA GLU A 97 -8.02 -5.32 -16.67
C GLU A 97 -9.11 -5.76 -15.67
N HIS A 98 -8.80 -6.69 -14.77
CA HIS A 98 -9.77 -7.24 -13.83
C HIS A 98 -9.88 -6.39 -12.58
N THR A 99 -11.08 -5.89 -12.33
CA THR A 99 -11.41 -5.11 -11.13
C THR A 99 -12.21 -5.95 -10.14
N MET A 100 -11.80 -5.97 -8.88
CA MET A 100 -12.47 -6.74 -7.85
C MET A 100 -12.40 -6.08 -6.48
N LYS A 101 -13.41 -6.31 -5.65
CA LYS A 101 -13.33 -5.98 -4.21
C LYS A 101 -12.59 -7.08 -3.48
N VAL A 102 -11.67 -6.69 -2.63
CA VAL A 102 -10.85 -7.62 -1.83
C VAL A 102 -10.76 -7.18 -0.38
N ASP A 103 -10.69 -8.15 0.50
CA ASP A 103 -10.29 -7.94 1.88
C ASP A 103 -8.77 -7.99 1.96
N LEU A 104 -8.16 -6.97 2.57
CA LEU A 104 -6.73 -6.91 2.85
C LEU A 104 -6.47 -6.93 4.34
N THR A 105 -5.63 -7.82 4.79
CA THR A 105 -5.02 -7.72 6.12
C THR A 105 -3.79 -6.82 6.06
N LEU A 106 -3.62 -5.98 7.07
CA LEU A 106 -2.50 -5.07 7.22
C LEU A 106 -1.41 -5.73 8.07
N ALA A 107 -0.21 -5.85 7.55
CA ALA A 107 0.90 -6.43 8.28
C ALA A 107 2.25 -5.85 7.85
N ASN A 108 3.20 -5.82 8.78
CA ASN A 108 4.59 -5.50 8.41
C ASN A 108 5.19 -6.68 7.63
N ARG A 109 5.64 -6.39 6.43
CA ARG A 109 6.29 -7.33 5.50
C ARG A 109 7.68 -6.85 5.04
N ASP A 110 8.31 -5.96 5.81
CA ASP A 110 9.59 -5.34 5.43
C ASP A 110 10.73 -6.34 5.19
N ALA A 111 10.69 -7.48 5.89
CA ALA A 111 11.68 -8.56 5.75
C ALA A 111 11.29 -9.60 4.69
N MET A 112 10.15 -9.43 4.02
CA MET A 112 9.66 -10.40 3.04
C MET A 112 10.03 -9.98 1.62
N GLU A 113 10.20 -10.97 0.74
CA GLU A 113 10.51 -10.78 -0.67
C GLU A 113 9.42 -9.96 -1.40
N PHE A 114 8.15 -10.21 -1.08
CA PHE A 114 7.03 -9.50 -1.70
C PHE A 114 6.31 -8.60 -0.70
N ARG A 115 6.02 -7.37 -1.13
CA ARG A 115 5.27 -6.38 -0.35
C ARG A 115 3.80 -6.74 -0.20
N MET A 116 3.31 -7.69 -1.00
CA MET A 116 1.94 -8.14 -0.97
C MET A 116 1.85 -9.65 -1.19
N LEU A 117 0.87 -10.30 -0.54
CA LEU A 117 0.38 -11.63 -0.87
C LEU A 117 -1.03 -11.54 -1.43
N LEU A 118 -1.28 -12.21 -2.55
CA LEU A 118 -2.60 -12.38 -3.13
C LEU A 118 -3.16 -13.73 -2.64
N GLY A 119 -4.11 -13.66 -1.70
CA GLY A 119 -4.73 -14.83 -1.11
C GLY A 119 -5.86 -15.41 -1.96
N ARG A 120 -6.26 -16.65 -1.66
CA ARG A 120 -7.28 -17.42 -2.43
C ARG A 120 -8.59 -16.68 -2.64
N ASP A 121 -9.09 -15.94 -1.64
CA ASP A 121 -10.37 -15.22 -1.73
C ASP A 121 -10.38 -14.20 -2.89
N ALA A 122 -9.21 -13.73 -3.35
CA ALA A 122 -9.10 -12.79 -4.45
C ALA A 122 -9.15 -13.47 -5.82
N PHE A 123 -8.71 -14.72 -5.95
CA PHE A 123 -8.58 -15.36 -7.27
C PHE A 123 -9.43 -16.63 -7.46
N VAL A 124 -10.00 -17.20 -6.40
CA VAL A 124 -10.90 -18.37 -6.50
C VAL A 124 -12.08 -18.03 -7.42
N ASP A 125 -12.45 -18.97 -8.28
CA ASP A 125 -13.52 -18.86 -9.29
C ASP A 125 -13.32 -17.78 -10.36
N ARG A 126 -12.16 -17.09 -10.36
CA ARG A 126 -11.83 -16.03 -11.33
C ARG A 126 -10.64 -16.37 -12.19
N PHE A 127 -9.60 -16.97 -11.59
CA PHE A 127 -8.32 -17.21 -12.25
C PHE A 127 -7.83 -18.63 -12.03
N LEU A 128 -7.13 -19.13 -13.04
CA LEU A 128 -6.19 -20.25 -12.91
C LEU A 128 -4.80 -19.68 -12.62
N VAL A 129 -4.03 -20.37 -11.79
CA VAL A 129 -2.66 -19.96 -11.46
C VAL A 129 -1.67 -20.80 -12.26
N ASP A 130 -0.93 -20.16 -13.14
CA ASP A 130 0.23 -20.76 -13.80
C ASP A 130 1.49 -20.47 -12.98
N VAL A 131 1.96 -21.47 -12.28
CA VAL A 131 3.11 -21.34 -11.38
C VAL A 131 4.45 -21.17 -12.12
N ALA A 132 4.49 -21.44 -13.41
CA ALA A 132 5.68 -21.30 -14.23
C ALA A 132 5.89 -19.88 -14.79
N GLN A 133 4.89 -19.01 -14.68
CA GLN A 133 4.92 -17.67 -15.24
C GLN A 133 4.74 -16.60 -14.16
N GLU A 134 5.17 -15.38 -14.48
CA GLU A 134 4.94 -14.17 -13.68
C GLU A 134 4.33 -13.08 -14.56
N CYS A 135 3.59 -12.16 -13.96
CA CYS A 135 3.04 -10.95 -14.61
C CYS A 135 2.23 -11.27 -15.87
N VAL A 136 1.47 -12.38 -15.86
CA VAL A 136 0.65 -12.84 -17.00
C VAL A 136 -0.42 -11.81 -17.36
N GLN A 137 -0.91 -11.04 -16.38
CA GLN A 137 -1.91 -10.00 -16.57
C GLN A 137 -1.31 -8.64 -16.94
N GLY A 138 -0.02 -8.60 -17.22
CA GLY A 138 0.75 -7.42 -17.62
C GLY A 138 1.90 -7.14 -16.66
N ASP A 139 3.04 -6.82 -17.25
CA ASP A 139 4.23 -6.43 -16.50
C ASP A 139 4.29 -4.90 -16.35
N VAL A 140 5.06 -4.44 -15.37
CA VAL A 140 5.36 -3.03 -15.14
C VAL A 140 6.88 -2.89 -15.16
N SER A 141 7.40 -2.25 -16.20
CA SER A 141 8.84 -2.02 -16.33
C SER A 141 9.36 -1.09 -15.23
N ASP A 142 10.67 -1.12 -14.98
CA ASP A 142 11.30 -0.23 -14.00
C ASP A 142 11.11 1.27 -14.33
N GLU A 143 11.01 1.61 -15.61
CA GLU A 143 10.78 2.98 -16.07
C GLU A 143 9.34 3.41 -15.78
N GLU A 144 8.36 2.58 -16.13
CA GLU A 144 6.95 2.81 -15.80
C GLU A 144 6.74 2.91 -14.29
N LEU A 145 7.40 2.04 -13.52
CA LEU A 145 7.33 2.06 -12.07
C LEU A 145 7.86 3.37 -11.49
N LYS A 146 8.99 3.89 -12.02
CA LYS A 146 9.54 5.20 -11.65
C LYS A 146 8.57 6.33 -11.97
N ASP A 147 7.96 6.31 -13.14
CA ASP A 147 6.99 7.33 -13.55
C ASP A 147 5.72 7.30 -12.70
N LEU A 148 5.17 6.12 -12.42
CA LEU A 148 4.01 5.93 -11.56
C LEU A 148 4.24 6.52 -10.14
N TYR A 149 5.47 6.44 -9.64
CA TYR A 149 5.82 6.90 -8.29
C TYR A 149 6.55 8.23 -8.23
N LYS A 150 6.74 8.91 -9.36
CA LYS A 150 7.49 10.20 -9.45
C LYS A 150 6.91 11.28 -8.55
N ALA A 151 5.59 11.39 -8.46
CA ALA A 151 4.92 12.35 -7.59
C ALA A 151 5.26 12.14 -6.11
N PHE A 152 5.34 10.88 -5.66
CA PHE A 152 5.67 10.53 -4.27
C PHE A 152 7.14 10.75 -3.91
N SER A 153 8.03 10.76 -4.91
CA SER A 153 9.46 11.03 -4.71
C SER A 153 9.75 12.53 -4.57
N GLN A 154 8.93 13.39 -5.16
CA GLN A 154 9.13 14.85 -5.16
C GLN A 154 8.64 15.53 -3.88
N GLU A 155 7.72 14.92 -3.13
CA GLU A 155 7.23 15.50 -1.87
C GLU A 155 8.28 15.55 -0.75
N LYS A 156 9.38 14.80 -0.87
CA LYS A 156 10.49 14.83 0.11
C LYS A 156 11.51 15.94 -0.10
N THR A 157 11.48 16.66 -1.21
CA THR A 157 12.49 17.69 -1.55
C THR A 157 12.04 19.13 -1.33
N GLY A 158 10.85 19.37 -0.79
CA GLY A 158 10.35 20.70 -0.52
C GLY A 158 9.55 20.79 0.77
N LEU A 159 10.20 21.19 1.87
CA LEU A 159 9.49 21.63 3.06
C LEU A 159 8.79 22.95 2.70
N ARG A 160 7.49 22.91 2.32
CA ARG A 160 6.67 24.12 2.17
C ARG A 160 6.25 24.57 3.57
N ILE A 161 7.02 25.47 4.15
CA ILE A 161 6.64 26.17 5.38
C ILE A 161 5.65 27.27 4.99
N GLY A 162 4.36 27.02 5.22
CA GLY A 162 3.34 28.04 5.16
C GLY A 162 3.40 28.89 6.43
N VAL A 163 3.87 30.12 6.35
CA VAL A 163 3.80 31.07 7.47
C VAL A 163 2.40 31.69 7.50
N LEU A 164 1.53 31.12 8.36
CA LEU A 164 0.19 31.65 8.63
C LEU A 164 0.27 32.76 9.69
N ALA A 165 0.90 33.88 9.38
CA ALA A 165 0.96 35.02 10.26
C ALA A 165 0.34 36.25 9.62
N SER A 166 -0.50 36.93 10.37
CA SER A 166 -1.15 38.19 9.96
C SER A 166 -0.18 39.36 9.72
N ASN A 167 1.06 39.24 10.17
CA ASN A 167 2.09 40.22 9.97
C ASN A 167 3.44 39.60 9.56
N PRO A 168 3.78 39.64 8.25
CA PRO A 168 5.03 39.10 7.72
C PRO A 168 6.28 39.88 8.14
N LYS A 169 6.14 41.09 8.74
CA LYS A 169 7.25 41.95 9.18
C LYS A 169 7.72 41.63 10.61
N LEU A 170 7.03 40.72 11.34
CA LEU A 170 7.52 40.27 12.64
C LEU A 170 8.86 39.55 12.49
N TYR A 171 9.81 39.88 13.34
CA TYR A 171 11.19 39.36 13.31
C TYR A 171 11.27 37.83 13.22
N SER A 172 10.42 37.12 13.97
CA SER A 172 10.32 35.67 13.94
C SER A 172 9.89 35.11 12.58
N ASN A 173 8.94 35.76 11.91
CA ASN A 173 8.45 35.35 10.60
C ASN A 173 9.49 35.61 9.50
N LYS A 174 10.23 36.73 9.61
CA LYS A 174 11.31 37.06 8.68
C LYS A 174 12.42 36.02 8.70
N ARG A 175 12.85 35.53 9.88
CA ARG A 175 13.88 34.49 9.99
C ARG A 175 13.42 33.14 9.41
N ILE A 176 12.14 32.77 9.59
CA ILE A 176 11.59 31.55 9.01
C ILE A 176 11.57 31.61 7.49
N MET A 177 11.20 32.77 6.93
CA MET A 177 11.19 32.96 5.47
C MET A 177 12.61 32.96 4.89
N GLU A 178 13.59 33.54 5.57
CA GLU A 178 15.01 33.54 5.16
C GLU A 178 15.61 32.12 5.24
N ALA A 179 15.25 31.31 6.23
CA ALA A 179 15.72 29.93 6.37
C ALA A 179 15.07 28.97 5.36
N GLY A 180 13.88 29.30 4.87
CA GLY A 180 13.19 28.50 3.84
C GLY A 180 13.61 28.80 2.40
N ALA A 181 14.45 29.82 2.19
CA ALA A 181 14.95 30.25 0.88
C ALA A 181 16.40 29.77 0.59
N ALA A 182 17.00 29.04 1.50
CA ALA A 182 18.30 28.39 1.39
C ALA A 182 18.11 26.89 1.14
#